data_44c6e28dc7e0a76e649be98568292054
#
_entry.id   44c6e28dc7e0a76e649be98568292054
#
_cell.length_a   1.000
_cell.length_b   1.000
_cell.length_c   1.000
_cell.angle_alpha   90.00
_cell.angle_beta   90.00
_cell.angle_gamma   90.00
#
_symmetry.space_group_name_H-M   'P 1'
#
loop_
_entity.id
_entity.type
_entity.pdbx_description
1 polymer ?
#
loop_
_entity_poly.entity_id
_entity_poly.type
_entity_poly.pdbx_seq_one_letter_code
_entity_poly.pdbx_strand_id
1 'polypeptide(L)'
;MKVTTLALPVFASLASANPVEPRQSCPQVYIFGARETTVSQANGYGTAAGLVNMVKQAFPGATSEAIVYPACGGQASCGGISYDQSQRQGTEAVVRAVTDFNRRCPNTKIVLIGYSQGGQIFDNALCGGAGSTLSGSALQAVKAAILMGDPRYVAGLSYNVGTCQAQGVSHLSR
;
A
#
# COMPACT_ATOMS: atom_id res chain seq x y z
N MET A 1 -32.52 -71.13 25.06
CA MET A 1 -32.32 -69.68 25.17
C MET A 1 -31.10 -69.29 24.35
N LYS A 2 -31.27 -68.59 23.24
CA LYS A 2 -30.16 -68.14 22.38
C LYS A 2 -29.96 -66.65 22.72
N VAL A 3 -28.75 -66.30 23.21
CA VAL A 3 -28.35 -64.91 23.51
C VAL A 3 -27.68 -64.39 22.27
N THR A 4 -28.30 -63.36 21.65
CA THR A 4 -27.73 -62.67 20.47
C THR A 4 -27.00 -61.42 20.97
N THR A 5 -25.66 -61.42 20.83
CA THR A 5 -24.80 -60.29 21.19
C THR A 5 -24.81 -59.28 20.03
N LEU A 6 -25.35 -58.07 20.26
CA LEU A 6 -25.28 -56.98 19.31
C LEU A 6 -23.92 -56.27 19.47
N ALA A 7 -23.10 -56.25 18.43
CA ALA A 7 -21.88 -55.43 18.38
C ALA A 7 -22.23 -54.07 17.78
N LEU A 8 -21.97 -53.00 18.51
CA LEU A 8 -22.08 -51.63 18.05
C LEU A 8 -20.77 -51.21 17.34
N PRO A 9 -20.82 -50.59 16.16
CA PRO A 9 -19.61 -50.06 15.51
C PRO A 9 -19.18 -48.78 16.17
N VAL A 10 -17.92 -48.71 16.62
CA VAL A 10 -17.27 -47.49 17.08
C VAL A 10 -16.79 -46.71 15.86
N PHE A 11 -17.43 -45.58 15.57
CA PHE A 11 -16.96 -44.63 14.56
C PHE A 11 -15.81 -43.79 15.16
N ALA A 12 -14.59 -44.07 14.78
CA ALA A 12 -13.45 -43.21 15.06
C ALA A 12 -13.52 -41.95 14.16
N SER A 13 -13.85 -40.80 14.72
CA SER A 13 -13.79 -39.52 14.03
C SER A 13 -12.31 -39.12 13.83
N LEU A 14 -11.83 -39.19 12.59
CA LEU A 14 -10.54 -38.62 12.20
C LEU A 14 -10.67 -37.08 12.21
N ALA A 15 -10.14 -36.45 13.24
CA ALA A 15 -9.97 -35.02 13.28
C ALA A 15 -8.88 -34.64 12.25
N SER A 16 -9.29 -34.07 11.10
CA SER A 16 -8.35 -33.47 10.15
C SER A 16 -7.74 -32.23 10.77
N ALA A 17 -6.48 -32.33 11.18
CA ALA A 17 -5.68 -31.15 11.54
C ALA A 17 -5.45 -30.33 10.28
N ASN A 18 -6.06 -29.13 10.21
CA ASN A 18 -5.74 -28.17 9.15
C ASN A 18 -4.24 -27.84 9.23
N PRO A 19 -3.51 -27.84 8.08
CA PRO A 19 -2.13 -27.40 8.07
C PRO A 19 -2.09 -25.96 8.59
N VAL A 20 -1.30 -25.73 9.65
CA VAL A 20 -0.99 -24.38 10.13
C VAL A 20 -0.08 -23.76 9.07
N GLU A 21 -0.63 -22.85 8.26
CA GLU A 21 0.21 -22.06 7.36
C GLU A 21 1.32 -21.36 8.18
N PRO A 22 2.60 -21.44 7.74
CA PRO A 22 3.67 -20.75 8.42
C PRO A 22 3.34 -19.26 8.47
N ARG A 23 3.23 -18.68 9.66
CA ARG A 23 3.05 -17.23 9.84
C ARG A 23 4.20 -16.55 9.14
N GLN A 24 3.92 -15.86 8.04
CA GLN A 24 4.91 -15.04 7.35
C GLN A 24 5.51 -14.08 8.38
N SER A 25 6.82 -14.18 8.63
CA SER A 25 7.49 -13.33 9.60
C SER A 25 7.40 -11.88 9.14
N CYS A 26 6.85 -11.02 10.01
CA CYS A 26 6.73 -9.60 9.70
C CYS A 26 8.11 -8.94 9.62
N PRO A 27 8.43 -8.19 8.56
CA PRO A 27 9.68 -7.45 8.45
C PRO A 27 9.70 -6.27 9.44
N GLN A 28 10.88 -5.78 9.80
CA GLN A 28 11.00 -4.57 10.61
C GLN A 28 10.56 -3.31 9.84
N VAL A 29 10.83 -3.28 8.54
CA VAL A 29 10.47 -2.18 7.63
C VAL A 29 9.73 -2.76 6.43
N TYR A 30 8.62 -2.14 6.08
CA TYR A 30 7.85 -2.45 4.88
C TYR A 30 7.63 -1.20 4.04
N ILE A 31 7.77 -1.31 2.73
CA ILE A 31 7.70 -0.18 1.81
C ILE A 31 6.52 -0.36 0.87
N PHE A 32 5.62 0.61 0.84
CA PHE A 32 4.64 0.75 -0.23
C PHE A 32 5.17 1.75 -1.25
N GLY A 33 5.31 1.31 -2.51
CA GLY A 33 5.72 2.17 -3.60
C GLY A 33 4.56 2.45 -4.56
N ALA A 34 4.51 3.66 -5.13
CA ALA A 34 3.47 4.02 -6.10
C ALA A 34 4.08 4.72 -7.32
N ARG A 35 3.75 4.17 -8.49
CA ARG A 35 4.18 4.67 -9.79
C ARG A 35 3.41 5.92 -10.21
N GLU A 36 3.96 6.64 -11.15
CA GLU A 36 3.36 7.82 -11.79
C GLU A 36 2.30 7.46 -12.85
N THR A 37 1.59 8.48 -13.32
CA THR A 37 0.61 8.40 -14.41
C THR A 37 1.23 7.79 -15.67
N THR A 38 0.46 6.97 -16.38
CA THR A 38 0.81 6.27 -17.64
C THR A 38 1.81 5.12 -17.54
N VAL A 39 2.48 4.96 -16.41
CA VAL A 39 3.37 3.83 -16.20
C VAL A 39 2.55 2.56 -15.93
N SER A 40 2.86 1.48 -16.64
CA SER A 40 2.18 0.19 -16.49
C SER A 40 2.41 -0.40 -15.09
N GLN A 41 1.39 -1.13 -14.57
CA GLN A 41 1.52 -1.87 -13.32
C GLN A 41 2.67 -2.90 -13.36
N ALA A 42 2.98 -3.44 -14.53
CA ALA A 42 4.11 -4.37 -14.70
C ALA A 42 5.48 -3.74 -14.36
N ASN A 43 5.59 -2.40 -14.42
CA ASN A 43 6.80 -1.67 -14.04
C ASN A 43 6.86 -1.38 -12.52
N GLY A 44 5.97 -1.96 -11.72
CA GLY A 44 6.00 -1.91 -10.26
C GLY A 44 5.92 -0.49 -9.72
N TYR A 45 7.04 0.06 -9.25
CA TYR A 45 7.12 1.35 -8.59
C TYR A 45 7.37 2.54 -9.54
N GLY A 46 7.56 2.28 -10.84
CA GLY A 46 7.94 3.33 -11.79
C GLY A 46 9.21 4.06 -11.35
N THR A 47 9.22 5.39 -11.45
CA THR A 47 10.35 6.25 -11.04
C THR A 47 10.69 6.12 -9.55
N ALA A 48 9.75 5.73 -8.69
CA ALA A 48 10.00 5.52 -7.25
C ALA A 48 10.91 4.32 -6.96
N ALA A 49 11.14 3.42 -7.93
CA ALA A 49 11.92 2.19 -7.75
C ALA A 49 13.33 2.42 -7.19
N GLY A 50 13.99 3.49 -7.60
CA GLY A 50 15.33 3.83 -7.10
C GLY A 50 15.35 4.03 -5.58
N LEU A 51 14.41 4.81 -5.04
CA LEU A 51 14.31 5.05 -3.60
C LEU A 51 13.84 3.82 -2.83
N VAL A 52 12.90 3.03 -3.38
CA VAL A 52 12.51 1.75 -2.78
C VAL A 52 13.73 0.85 -2.59
N ASN A 53 14.59 0.75 -3.59
CA ASN A 53 15.81 -0.06 -3.52
C ASN A 53 16.82 0.52 -2.50
N MET A 54 16.98 1.84 -2.43
CA MET A 54 17.87 2.47 -1.44
C MET A 54 17.40 2.18 -0.01
N VAL A 55 16.10 2.26 0.27
CA VAL A 55 15.56 1.91 1.59
C VAL A 55 15.77 0.43 1.90
N LYS A 56 15.56 -0.48 0.94
CA LYS A 56 15.84 -1.91 1.13
C LYS A 56 17.30 -2.20 1.41
N GLN A 57 18.23 -1.46 0.79
CA GLN A 57 19.65 -1.57 1.07
C GLN A 57 20.02 -1.04 2.46
N ALA A 58 19.40 0.07 2.89
CA ALA A 58 19.64 0.65 4.20
C ALA A 58 19.05 -0.17 5.36
N PHE A 59 18.00 -0.95 5.08
CA PHE A 59 17.33 -1.81 6.07
C PHE A 59 17.28 -3.28 5.58
N PRO A 60 18.35 -4.06 5.81
CA PRO A 60 18.39 -5.47 5.42
C PRO A 60 17.19 -6.23 5.99
N GLY A 61 16.52 -7.02 5.14
CA GLY A 61 15.26 -7.71 5.49
C GLY A 61 13.99 -6.87 5.28
N ALA A 62 14.10 -5.61 4.86
CA ALA A 62 12.94 -4.83 4.41
C ALA A 62 12.31 -5.46 3.16
N THR A 63 10.99 -5.51 3.16
CA THR A 63 10.20 -5.97 2.01
C THR A 63 9.35 -4.85 1.45
N SER A 64 8.83 -5.02 0.23
CA SER A 64 8.10 -3.95 -0.44
C SER A 64 7.05 -4.50 -1.39
N GLU A 65 5.99 -3.73 -1.62
CA GLU A 65 5.01 -3.98 -2.67
C GLU A 65 4.61 -2.68 -3.38
N ALA A 66 4.15 -2.81 -4.63
CA ALA A 66 3.64 -1.69 -5.40
C ALA A 66 2.13 -1.56 -5.18
N ILE A 67 1.66 -0.33 -4.99
CA ILE A 67 0.22 -0.05 -4.95
C ILE A 67 -0.38 -0.36 -6.33
N VAL A 68 -1.41 -1.19 -6.33
CA VAL A 68 -2.16 -1.55 -7.54
C VAL A 68 -3.29 -0.55 -7.75
N TYR A 69 -3.17 0.28 -8.78
CA TYR A 69 -4.17 1.28 -9.13
C TYR A 69 -4.07 1.64 -10.61
N PRO A 70 -5.02 2.38 -11.22
CA PRO A 70 -4.99 2.64 -12.66
C PRO A 70 -3.76 3.41 -13.15
N ALA A 71 -3.27 4.40 -12.40
CA ALA A 71 -2.24 5.33 -12.80
C ALA A 71 -2.55 5.98 -14.17
N CYS A 72 -3.79 6.39 -14.35
CA CYS A 72 -4.33 6.90 -15.59
C CYS A 72 -4.55 8.41 -15.53
N GLY A 73 -4.49 9.07 -16.69
CA GLY A 73 -4.80 10.48 -16.87
C GLY A 73 -5.72 10.70 -18.05
N GLY A 74 -6.63 9.76 -18.34
CA GLY A 74 -7.57 9.82 -19.45
C GLY A 74 -7.13 9.12 -20.73
N GLN A 75 -5.93 8.51 -20.75
CA GLN A 75 -5.41 7.83 -21.95
C GLN A 75 -6.14 6.52 -22.24
N ALA A 76 -6.34 6.21 -23.53
CA ALA A 76 -6.95 4.96 -23.97
C ALA A 76 -6.16 3.73 -23.51
N SER A 77 -4.83 3.82 -23.41
CA SER A 77 -3.94 2.75 -22.96
C SER A 77 -4.19 2.26 -21.54
N CYS A 78 -4.87 3.06 -20.70
CA CYS A 78 -5.29 2.69 -19.34
C CYS A 78 -6.83 2.71 -19.18
N GLY A 79 -7.57 2.49 -20.27
CA GLY A 79 -9.03 2.38 -20.26
C GLY A 79 -9.78 3.71 -20.20
N GLY A 80 -9.12 4.83 -20.49
CA GLY A 80 -9.74 6.15 -20.49
C GLY A 80 -10.17 6.70 -19.12
N ILE A 81 -9.71 6.06 -18.04
CA ILE A 81 -10.01 6.48 -16.67
C ILE A 81 -9.42 7.88 -16.45
N SER A 82 -10.23 8.84 -16.00
CA SER A 82 -9.76 10.20 -15.75
C SER A 82 -8.71 10.23 -14.63
N TYR A 83 -7.91 11.30 -14.62
CA TYR A 83 -6.91 11.50 -13.56
C TYR A 83 -7.57 11.49 -12.16
N ASP A 84 -8.71 12.18 -12.00
CA ASP A 84 -9.45 12.24 -10.74
C ASP A 84 -9.97 10.89 -10.28
N GLN A 85 -10.50 10.09 -11.19
CA GLN A 85 -10.93 8.74 -10.86
C GLN A 85 -9.74 7.85 -10.49
N SER A 86 -8.63 7.96 -11.22
CA SER A 86 -7.42 7.18 -10.98
C SER A 86 -6.82 7.50 -9.62
N GLN A 87 -6.64 8.79 -9.28
CA GLN A 87 -6.06 9.18 -8.00
C GLN A 87 -6.97 8.82 -6.81
N ARG A 88 -8.32 8.90 -6.95
CA ARG A 88 -9.26 8.42 -5.91
C ARG A 88 -9.14 6.91 -5.70
N GLN A 89 -9.16 6.13 -6.77
CA GLN A 89 -8.99 4.67 -6.69
C GLN A 89 -7.64 4.30 -6.10
N GLY A 90 -6.58 5.04 -6.44
CA GLY A 90 -5.25 4.88 -5.88
C GLY A 90 -5.21 5.17 -4.38
N THR A 91 -5.85 6.25 -3.94
CA THR A 91 -5.96 6.60 -2.51
C THR A 91 -6.65 5.48 -1.72
N GLU A 92 -7.79 4.99 -2.22
CA GLU A 92 -8.49 3.86 -1.59
C GLU A 92 -7.64 2.59 -1.56
N ALA A 93 -6.87 2.33 -2.63
CA ALA A 93 -5.94 1.19 -2.67
C ALA A 93 -4.83 1.32 -1.61
N VAL A 94 -4.28 2.52 -1.42
CA VAL A 94 -3.30 2.79 -0.35
C VAL A 94 -3.89 2.51 1.02
N VAL A 95 -5.06 3.08 1.31
CA VAL A 95 -5.70 2.93 2.63
C VAL A 95 -5.97 1.46 2.93
N ARG A 96 -6.49 0.70 1.96
CA ARG A 96 -6.70 -0.75 2.12
C ARG A 96 -5.38 -1.49 2.34
N ALA A 97 -4.38 -1.29 1.47
CA ALA A 97 -3.11 -2.02 1.52
C ALA A 97 -2.39 -1.79 2.86
N VAL A 98 -2.27 -0.53 3.28
CA VAL A 98 -1.59 -0.16 4.54
C VAL A 98 -2.34 -0.69 5.76
N THR A 99 -3.68 -0.56 5.78
CA THR A 99 -4.51 -1.04 6.89
C THR A 99 -4.46 -2.56 7.00
N ASP A 100 -4.58 -3.27 5.88
CA ASP A 100 -4.55 -4.73 5.87
C ASP A 100 -3.17 -5.27 6.25
N PHE A 101 -2.10 -4.62 5.79
CA PHE A 101 -0.75 -4.97 6.19
C PHE A 101 -0.52 -4.71 7.69
N ASN A 102 -0.90 -3.53 8.20
CA ASN A 102 -0.72 -3.19 9.61
C ASN A 102 -1.48 -4.15 10.54
N ARG A 103 -2.66 -4.62 10.13
CA ARG A 103 -3.42 -5.61 10.89
C ARG A 103 -2.68 -6.94 11.01
N ARG A 104 -1.98 -7.38 9.97
CA ARG A 104 -1.16 -8.61 10.00
C ARG A 104 0.18 -8.42 10.70
N CYS A 105 0.77 -7.24 10.57
CA CYS A 105 2.11 -6.90 11.04
C CYS A 105 2.12 -5.58 11.83
N PRO A 106 1.52 -5.52 13.02
CA PRO A 106 1.24 -4.27 13.73
C PRO A 106 2.50 -3.53 14.23
N ASN A 107 3.63 -4.23 14.34
CA ASN A 107 4.90 -3.66 14.82
C ASN A 107 5.85 -3.25 13.69
N THR A 108 5.48 -3.49 12.44
CA THR A 108 6.30 -3.13 11.28
C THR A 108 6.25 -1.62 11.03
N LYS A 109 7.40 -1.02 10.79
CA LYS A 109 7.51 0.39 10.36
C LYS A 109 7.22 0.48 8.87
N ILE A 110 6.28 1.33 8.47
CA ILE A 110 5.85 1.50 7.09
C ILE A 110 6.49 2.75 6.51
N VAL A 111 7.01 2.64 5.28
CA VAL A 111 7.54 3.73 4.47
C VAL A 111 6.70 3.82 3.19
N LEU A 112 6.26 5.02 2.84
CA LEU A 112 5.50 5.31 1.63
C LEU A 112 6.41 6.06 0.65
N ILE A 113 6.53 5.59 -0.60
CA ILE A 113 7.40 6.22 -1.61
C ILE A 113 6.63 6.36 -2.92
N GLY A 114 6.35 7.58 -3.36
CA GLY A 114 5.58 7.83 -4.57
C GLY A 114 6.14 8.93 -5.45
N TYR A 115 5.92 8.81 -6.75
CA TYR A 115 6.26 9.84 -7.71
C TYR A 115 5.00 10.35 -8.44
N SER A 116 4.89 11.68 -8.61
CA SER A 116 3.78 12.34 -9.32
C SER A 116 2.41 11.89 -8.77
N GLN A 117 1.52 11.31 -9.58
CA GLN A 117 0.24 10.77 -9.11
C GLN A 117 0.41 9.74 -7.98
N GLY A 118 1.52 8.95 -7.99
CA GLY A 118 1.87 8.04 -6.91
C GLY A 118 2.20 8.77 -5.59
N GLY A 119 2.80 9.95 -5.66
CA GLY A 119 2.97 10.85 -4.51
C GLY A 119 1.63 11.36 -4.01
N GLN A 120 0.79 11.84 -4.93
CA GLN A 120 -0.53 12.38 -4.60
C GLN A 120 -1.45 11.37 -3.89
N ILE A 121 -1.47 10.10 -4.31
CA ILE A 121 -2.33 9.11 -3.64
C ILE A 121 -1.88 8.83 -2.21
N PHE A 122 -0.58 8.90 -1.92
CA PHE A 122 -0.08 8.82 -0.56
C PHE A 122 -0.39 10.07 0.25
N ASP A 123 -0.22 11.27 -0.33
CA ASP A 123 -0.60 12.53 0.31
C ASP A 123 -2.09 12.55 0.66
N ASN A 124 -2.96 12.17 -0.28
CA ASN A 124 -4.40 12.05 -0.01
C ASN A 124 -4.69 11.06 1.13
N ALA A 125 -4.02 9.92 1.16
CA ALA A 125 -4.23 8.91 2.20
C ALA A 125 -3.75 9.38 3.59
N LEU A 126 -2.76 10.26 3.66
CA LEU A 126 -2.22 10.83 4.90
C LEU A 126 -3.00 12.07 5.36
N CYS A 127 -3.30 12.99 4.43
CA CYS A 127 -3.75 14.35 4.74
C CYS A 127 -5.20 14.63 4.29
N GLY A 128 -5.85 13.70 3.60
CA GLY A 128 -7.15 13.92 2.98
C GLY A 128 -7.05 14.64 1.63
N GLY A 129 -8.19 14.89 1.00
CA GLY A 129 -8.30 15.58 -0.30
C GLY A 129 -9.07 14.78 -1.34
N ALA A 130 -8.92 13.47 -1.39
CA ALA A 130 -9.75 12.60 -2.22
C ALA A 130 -9.72 11.16 -1.67
N GLY A 131 -10.90 10.59 -1.48
CA GLY A 131 -11.04 9.23 -0.93
C GLY A 131 -10.90 9.18 0.59
N SER A 132 -10.66 7.97 1.10
CA SER A 132 -10.47 7.71 2.53
C SER A 132 -9.07 8.10 3.00
N THR A 133 -8.92 8.26 4.33
CA THR A 133 -7.62 8.53 4.96
C THR A 133 -7.21 7.40 5.87
N LEU A 134 -5.91 7.25 6.06
CA LEU A 134 -5.33 6.39 7.08
C LEU A 134 -5.66 6.94 8.47
N SER A 135 -5.91 6.04 9.42
CA SER A 135 -6.22 6.42 10.79
C SER A 135 -5.69 5.37 11.78
N GLY A 136 -5.77 5.68 13.07
CA GLY A 136 -5.41 4.76 14.15
C GLY A 136 -4.01 4.16 14.01
N SER A 137 -3.87 2.86 14.28
CA SER A 137 -2.59 2.15 14.24
C SER A 137 -1.96 2.11 12.85
N ALA A 138 -2.76 2.07 11.78
CA ALA A 138 -2.27 2.07 10.41
C ALA A 138 -1.54 3.39 10.08
N LEU A 139 -2.10 4.53 10.44
CA LEU A 139 -1.44 5.82 10.30
C LEU A 139 -0.19 5.90 11.17
N GLN A 140 -0.28 5.45 12.43
CA GLN A 140 0.85 5.47 13.36
C GLN A 140 2.02 4.57 12.91
N ALA A 141 1.75 3.51 12.15
CA ALA A 141 2.77 2.63 11.59
C ALA A 141 3.59 3.31 10.48
N VAL A 142 3.04 4.31 9.80
CA VAL A 142 3.77 5.10 8.79
C VAL A 142 4.83 5.95 9.49
N LYS A 143 6.11 5.69 9.19
CA LYS A 143 7.26 6.39 9.82
C LYS A 143 7.93 7.36 8.87
N ALA A 144 7.74 7.20 7.56
CA ALA A 144 8.22 8.13 6.55
C ALA A 144 7.33 8.10 5.32
N ALA A 145 7.18 9.24 4.67
CA ALA A 145 6.59 9.39 3.36
C ALA A 145 7.54 10.23 2.48
N ILE A 146 7.93 9.69 1.33
CA ILE A 146 8.79 10.37 0.36
C ILE A 146 7.95 10.58 -0.90
N LEU A 147 7.47 11.81 -1.08
CA LEU A 147 6.57 12.21 -2.14
C LEU A 147 7.34 13.10 -3.12
N MET A 148 7.67 12.53 -4.28
CA MET A 148 8.43 13.23 -5.31
C MET A 148 7.47 13.80 -6.36
N GLY A 149 7.62 15.08 -6.71
CA GLY A 149 6.79 15.73 -7.73
C GLY A 149 5.29 15.60 -7.45
N ASP A 150 4.90 15.64 -6.19
CA ASP A 150 3.50 15.56 -5.76
C ASP A 150 2.72 16.75 -6.32
N PRO A 151 1.63 16.52 -7.08
CA PRO A 151 0.77 17.61 -7.58
C PRO A 151 0.16 18.49 -6.48
N ARG A 152 0.07 17.99 -5.25
CA ARG A 152 -0.46 18.73 -4.09
C ARG A 152 0.62 19.39 -3.23
N TYR A 153 1.88 19.32 -3.65
CA TYR A 153 2.98 19.93 -2.91
C TYR A 153 2.72 21.40 -2.59
N VAL A 154 2.91 21.77 -1.33
CA VAL A 154 2.82 23.16 -0.83
C VAL A 154 4.22 23.62 -0.46
N ALA A 155 4.75 24.64 -1.16
CA ALA A 155 6.08 25.18 -0.89
C ALA A 155 6.13 25.83 0.49
N GLY A 156 7.31 25.78 1.12
CA GLY A 156 7.55 26.49 2.40
C GLY A 156 7.09 25.75 3.65
N LEU A 157 6.51 24.55 3.56
CA LEU A 157 6.18 23.77 4.75
C LEU A 157 7.46 23.21 5.41
N SER A 158 7.47 23.15 6.72
CA SER A 158 8.68 22.80 7.52
C SER A 158 9.17 21.36 7.30
N TYR A 159 8.33 20.48 6.79
CA TYR A 159 8.69 19.08 6.48
C TYR A 159 9.18 18.88 5.05
N ASN A 160 9.14 19.92 4.23
CA ASN A 160 9.66 19.85 2.86
C ASN A 160 11.18 19.72 2.89
N VAL A 161 11.69 18.88 1.99
CA VAL A 161 13.13 18.70 1.77
C VAL A 161 13.49 19.02 0.32
N GLY A 162 14.75 19.35 0.08
CA GLY A 162 15.22 19.74 -1.24
C GLY A 162 15.09 21.25 -1.49
N THR A 163 15.28 21.66 -2.74
CA THR A 163 15.40 23.09 -3.13
C THR A 163 14.23 23.60 -3.95
N CYS A 164 13.19 22.79 -4.19
CA CYS A 164 12.02 23.20 -4.98
C CYS A 164 11.16 24.21 -4.21
N GLN A 165 10.95 25.37 -4.82
CA GLN A 165 10.10 26.44 -4.25
C GLN A 165 8.77 26.60 -5.05
N ALA A 166 8.56 25.81 -6.11
CA ALA A 166 7.32 25.87 -6.90
C ALA A 166 6.19 25.14 -6.19
N GLN A 167 4.97 25.66 -6.33
CA GLN A 167 3.75 24.96 -5.87
C GLN A 167 3.41 23.76 -6.75
N GLY A 168 2.77 22.76 -6.17
CA GLY A 168 2.19 21.65 -6.93
C GLY A 168 1.04 22.12 -7.83
N VAL A 169 0.87 21.46 -8.98
CA VAL A 169 -0.06 21.89 -10.04
C VAL A 169 -1.54 21.83 -9.62
N SER A 170 -1.93 21.01 -8.67
CA SER A 170 -3.33 20.94 -8.19
C SER A 170 -3.75 22.14 -7.33
N HIS A 171 -2.82 23.03 -6.95
CA HIS A 171 -3.14 24.30 -6.30
C HIS A 171 -3.47 25.42 -7.30
N LEU A 172 -3.17 25.22 -8.59
CA LEU A 172 -3.41 26.22 -9.64
C LEU A 172 -4.86 26.23 -10.15
N SER A 173 -5.69 25.27 -9.73
CA SER A 173 -7.08 25.09 -10.18
C SER A 173 -8.15 25.42 -9.12
N ARG A 174 -7.81 26.24 -8.12
CA ARG A 174 -8.77 26.76 -7.12
C ARG A 174 -9.06 28.22 -7.33
#